data_0b9fd08b672171474bdab7c48de3388e
#
_entry.id   0b9fd08b672171474bdab7c48de3388e
#
_cell.length_a   1.000
_cell.length_b   1.000
_cell.length_c   1.000
_cell.angle_alpha   90.00
_cell.angle_beta   90.00
_cell.angle_gamma   90.00
#
_symmetry.space_group_name_H-M   'P 1'
#
loop_
_entity.id
_entity.type
_entity.pdbx_description
1 polymer ?
#
loop_
_entity_poly.entity_id
_entity_poly.type
_entity_poly.pdbx_seq_one_letter_code
_entity_poly.pdbx_strand_id
1 'polypeptide(L)'
;MFRKKKETANALVGVEGAERLREYTGPMVRVISFFSIIWALFQIFESSYGVMEAIKFRAWYFGFLTIAIFLLMPARKNESPKRSLPSIWDCICIVSALISVGYFILTYDIYVLDRGGMHVTLDYWFGALGILVAFEAARRAAGTVMTVLSAIFLLYNFLGAYIPGVFGHTNFTLDRVIDVMWWGTEGIFGTVIDVASTYIFLFILFGAFLRKSGFIDFANNLALTIAGRTSGGPAKVAVIGSGLMGMINGSGVANASTVGTVTIPLMKRAGYKGHFAAGVEAVAGTGGVIAPPVMGAASFVMAEFLGINYSVIMLAALIPAILYFLTCFMSVHFEAKKLGLKGLPKEEIPKIKDVLKQGGHLVIPVIILNGRCTNIGCC
;
A
#
# COMPACT_ATOMS: atom_id res chain seq x y z
N MET A 1 -19.74 16.80 18.57
CA MET A 1 -18.51 17.13 17.82
C MET A 1 -17.49 15.97 17.81
N PHE A 2 -17.22 15.30 18.93
CA PHE A 2 -16.29 14.15 19.01
C PHE A 2 -16.74 12.87 18.28
N ARG A 3 -18.04 12.62 18.14
CA ARG A 3 -18.57 11.45 17.41
C ARG A 3 -18.39 11.56 15.88
N LYS A 4 -18.48 12.77 15.31
CA LYS A 4 -18.20 13.05 13.88
C LYS A 4 -16.72 12.90 13.52
N LYS A 5 -15.80 13.19 14.44
CA LYS A 5 -14.36 12.97 14.23
C LYS A 5 -13.98 11.49 14.19
N LYS A 6 -14.79 10.63 14.82
CA LYS A 6 -14.57 9.18 14.88
C LYS A 6 -15.06 8.47 13.61
N GLU A 7 -16.15 8.96 13.01
CA GLU A 7 -16.65 8.45 11.72
C GLU A 7 -15.72 8.82 10.57
N THR A 8 -15.06 9.98 10.63
CA THR A 8 -14.06 10.42 9.63
C THR A 8 -12.74 9.65 9.74
N ALA A 9 -12.33 9.23 10.93
CA ALA A 9 -11.12 8.42 11.11
C ALA A 9 -11.30 7.00 10.58
N ASN A 10 -12.50 6.41 10.73
CA ASN A 10 -12.81 5.08 10.19
C ASN A 10 -13.04 5.10 8.67
N ALA A 11 -13.42 6.24 8.08
CA ALA A 11 -13.57 6.39 6.63
C ALA A 11 -12.21 6.55 5.89
N LEU A 12 -11.12 6.77 6.62
CA LEU A 12 -9.80 7.03 6.04
C LEU A 12 -9.01 5.75 5.68
N VAL A 13 -9.53 4.58 6.01
CA VAL A 13 -8.79 3.33 5.81
C VAL A 13 -9.70 2.27 5.18
N GLY A 14 -10.02 2.48 3.92
CA GLY A 14 -10.84 1.57 3.11
C GLY A 14 -10.08 0.36 2.58
N VAL A 15 -9.41 -0.38 3.45
CA VAL A 15 -8.91 -1.73 3.19
C VAL A 15 -9.71 -2.68 4.08
N GLU A 16 -10.10 -3.84 3.61
CA GLU A 16 -10.74 -4.88 4.45
C GLU A 16 -9.97 -5.18 5.76
N GLY A 17 -8.68 -4.83 5.81
CA GLY A 17 -7.85 -4.88 7.02
C GLY A 17 -7.99 -3.69 7.97
N ALA A 18 -8.50 -2.56 7.52
CA ALA A 18 -8.50 -1.34 8.34
C ALA A 18 -9.66 -1.24 9.34
N GLU A 19 -10.77 -1.92 9.07
CA GLU A 19 -11.82 -2.13 10.06
C GLU A 19 -11.32 -2.94 11.28
N ARG A 20 -10.13 -3.54 11.17
CA ARG A 20 -9.51 -4.41 12.16
C ARG A 20 -8.34 -3.81 12.92
N LEU A 21 -7.98 -2.55 12.66
CA LEU A 21 -6.86 -1.93 13.38
C LEU A 21 -7.23 -1.69 14.84
N ARG A 22 -6.31 -2.08 15.73
CA ARG A 22 -6.43 -1.80 17.17
C ARG A 22 -6.23 -0.32 17.45
N GLU A 23 -7.12 0.23 18.27
CA GLU A 23 -6.95 1.55 18.89
C GLU A 23 -6.30 1.37 20.26
N TYR A 24 -5.02 1.64 20.37
CA TYR A 24 -4.35 1.65 21.66
C TYR A 24 -4.66 2.92 22.45
N THR A 25 -4.72 2.79 23.78
CA THR A 25 -4.89 3.91 24.70
C THR A 25 -3.72 3.97 25.68
N GLY A 26 -3.36 5.17 26.17
CA GLY A 26 -2.30 5.33 27.15
C GLY A 26 -0.87 5.29 26.58
N PRO A 27 0.11 4.76 27.33
CA PRO A 27 1.53 4.84 26.96
C PRO A 27 1.89 4.05 25.70
N MET A 28 1.10 3.02 25.36
CA MET A 28 1.36 2.18 24.19
C MET A 28 1.29 2.95 22.87
N VAL A 29 0.47 4.00 22.81
CA VAL A 29 0.42 4.90 21.63
C VAL A 29 1.78 5.56 21.40
N ARG A 30 2.48 5.97 22.47
CA ARG A 30 3.82 6.56 22.35
C ARG A 30 4.85 5.54 21.88
N VAL A 31 4.77 4.31 22.38
CA VAL A 31 5.66 3.21 21.96
C VAL A 31 5.51 2.92 20.48
N ILE A 32 4.26 2.77 19.99
CA ILE A 32 3.98 2.53 18.58
C ILE A 32 4.43 3.71 17.71
N SER A 33 4.18 4.95 18.16
CA SER A 33 4.62 6.14 17.44
C SER A 33 6.14 6.20 17.34
N PHE A 34 6.85 5.92 18.44
CA PHE A 34 8.31 5.90 18.47
C PHE A 34 8.89 4.79 17.57
N PHE A 35 8.32 3.59 17.64
CA PHE A 35 8.66 2.49 16.74
C PHE A 35 8.49 2.87 15.27
N SER A 36 7.35 3.50 14.93
CA SER A 36 7.07 3.92 13.55
C SER A 36 8.04 5.01 13.05
N ILE A 37 8.44 5.93 13.93
CA ILE A 37 9.43 6.97 13.61
C ILE A 37 10.81 6.34 13.37
N ILE A 38 11.24 5.42 14.24
CA ILE A 38 12.52 4.70 14.07
C ILE A 38 12.51 3.95 12.73
N TRP A 39 11.43 3.22 12.42
CA TRP A 39 11.31 2.50 11.16
C TRP A 39 11.39 3.44 9.96
N ALA A 40 10.65 4.55 9.99
CA ALA A 40 10.66 5.53 8.90
C ALA A 40 12.05 6.15 8.70
N LEU A 41 12.74 6.52 9.79
CA LEU A 41 14.10 7.09 9.74
C LEU A 41 15.11 6.06 9.23
N PHE A 42 15.04 4.82 9.72
CA PHE A 42 15.88 3.71 9.25
C PHE A 42 15.71 3.50 7.74
N GLN A 43 14.46 3.46 7.27
CA GLN A 43 14.14 3.23 5.87
C GLN A 43 14.64 4.36 4.96
N ILE A 44 14.47 5.62 5.38
CA ILE A 44 14.99 6.79 4.66
C ILE A 44 16.52 6.76 4.61
N PHE A 45 17.16 6.46 5.75
CA PHE A 45 18.62 6.40 5.84
C PHE A 45 19.18 5.33 4.90
N GLU A 46 18.67 4.11 4.99
CA GLU A 46 19.18 3.00 4.18
C GLU A 46 18.91 3.20 2.68
N SER A 47 17.73 3.68 2.30
CA SER A 47 17.42 4.00 0.90
C SER A 47 18.24 5.17 0.33
N SER A 48 18.79 6.04 1.20
CA SER A 48 19.62 7.18 0.77
C SER A 48 21.10 6.84 0.67
N TYR A 49 21.60 5.98 1.53
CA TYR A 49 23.03 5.69 1.67
C TYR A 49 23.42 4.28 1.22
N GLY A 50 22.49 3.32 1.21
CA GLY A 50 22.73 1.96 0.74
C GLY A 50 23.87 1.23 1.49
N VAL A 51 23.88 1.34 2.83
CA VAL A 51 25.00 0.83 3.64
C VAL A 51 24.95 -0.70 3.80
N MET A 52 23.75 -1.28 3.76
CA MET A 52 23.54 -2.71 4.00
C MET A 52 23.46 -3.53 2.71
N GLU A 53 23.76 -4.80 2.81
CA GLU A 53 23.45 -5.76 1.76
C GLU A 53 21.94 -5.88 1.55
N ALA A 54 21.52 -5.97 0.28
CA ALA A 54 20.11 -5.97 -0.10
C ALA A 54 19.26 -7.00 0.69
N ILE A 55 19.77 -8.21 0.87
CA ILE A 55 19.02 -9.26 1.59
C ILE A 55 18.85 -8.96 3.08
N LYS A 56 19.86 -8.36 3.73
CA LYS A 56 19.77 -7.93 5.14
C LYS A 56 18.80 -6.75 5.29
N PHE A 57 18.79 -5.84 4.33
CA PHE A 57 17.83 -4.75 4.31
C PHE A 57 16.39 -5.25 4.19
N ARG A 58 16.15 -6.24 3.31
CA ARG A 58 14.86 -6.94 3.18
C ARG A 58 14.46 -7.64 4.48
N ALA A 59 15.41 -8.27 5.17
CA ALA A 59 15.16 -8.92 6.44
C ALA A 59 14.80 -7.92 7.56
N TRP A 60 15.49 -6.78 7.65
CA TRP A 60 15.11 -5.70 8.56
C TRP A 60 13.72 -5.16 8.27
N TYR A 61 13.42 -4.89 6.99
CA TYR A 61 12.08 -4.44 6.59
C TYR A 61 11.00 -5.43 6.97
N PHE A 62 11.22 -6.72 6.72
CA PHE A 62 10.29 -7.80 7.12
C PHE A 62 10.10 -7.85 8.63
N GLY A 63 11.17 -7.70 9.40
CA GLY A 63 11.11 -7.64 10.86
C GLY A 63 10.25 -6.47 11.36
N PHE A 64 10.49 -5.27 10.89
CA PHE A 64 9.66 -4.10 11.22
C PHE A 64 8.20 -4.28 10.81
N LEU A 65 7.97 -4.80 9.60
CA LEU A 65 6.63 -5.03 9.07
C LEU A 65 5.85 -6.04 9.93
N THR A 66 6.45 -7.17 10.26
CA THR A 66 5.80 -8.22 11.06
C THR A 66 5.50 -7.74 12.47
N ILE A 67 6.41 -7.01 13.11
CA ILE A 67 6.18 -6.39 14.42
C ILE A 67 5.02 -5.38 14.33
N ALA A 68 4.98 -4.53 13.31
CA ALA A 68 3.88 -3.59 13.11
C ALA A 68 2.53 -4.30 12.94
N ILE A 69 2.49 -5.39 12.16
CA ILE A 69 1.29 -6.21 11.97
C ILE A 69 0.82 -6.80 13.32
N PHE A 70 1.72 -7.38 14.10
CA PHE A 70 1.36 -7.99 15.39
C PHE A 70 0.93 -6.97 16.44
N LEU A 71 1.45 -5.77 16.38
CA LEU A 71 1.00 -4.67 17.24
C LEU A 71 -0.37 -4.14 16.80
N LEU A 72 -0.56 -3.85 15.51
CA LEU A 72 -1.72 -3.12 15.03
C LEU A 72 -2.91 -4.02 14.68
N MET A 73 -2.69 -5.27 14.28
CA MET A 73 -3.76 -6.17 13.85
C MET A 73 -4.05 -7.27 14.89
N PRO A 74 -5.32 -7.43 15.31
CA PRO A 74 -5.69 -8.45 16.31
C PRO A 74 -5.58 -9.87 15.75
N ALA A 75 -5.25 -10.83 16.62
CA ALA A 75 -5.20 -12.24 16.26
C ALA A 75 -6.58 -12.83 15.92
N ARG A 76 -7.64 -12.33 16.58
CA ARG A 76 -9.04 -12.78 16.41
C ARG A 76 -9.95 -11.63 15.99
N LYS A 77 -10.92 -11.91 15.10
CA LYS A 77 -11.91 -10.93 14.62
C LYS A 77 -12.80 -10.32 15.72
N ASN A 78 -13.03 -11.05 16.80
CA ASN A 78 -13.95 -10.65 17.87
C ASN A 78 -13.23 -9.99 19.07
N GLU A 79 -11.95 -9.63 18.94
CA GLU A 79 -11.27 -8.89 19.99
C GLU A 79 -11.77 -7.44 20.04
N SER A 80 -11.91 -6.91 21.25
CA SER A 80 -12.28 -5.50 21.44
C SER A 80 -11.24 -4.59 20.78
N PRO A 81 -11.65 -3.61 19.96
CA PRO A 81 -10.73 -2.74 19.24
C PRO A 81 -9.90 -1.84 20.16
N LYS A 82 -10.34 -1.62 21.40
CA LYS A 82 -9.64 -0.78 22.38
C LYS A 82 -8.91 -1.64 23.40
N ARG A 83 -7.59 -1.54 23.42
CA ARG A 83 -6.74 -2.19 24.44
C ARG A 83 -5.63 -1.24 24.90
N SER A 84 -5.17 -1.46 26.14
CA SER A 84 -3.99 -0.77 26.69
C SER A 84 -2.68 -1.49 26.40
N LEU A 85 -2.72 -2.82 26.22
CA LEU A 85 -1.54 -3.68 26.02
C LEU A 85 -1.79 -4.73 24.93
N PRO A 86 -0.74 -5.19 24.21
CA PRO A 86 -0.84 -6.30 23.27
C PRO A 86 -1.22 -7.60 23.98
N SER A 87 -1.81 -8.56 23.27
CA SER A 87 -2.14 -9.89 23.82
C SER A 87 -0.86 -10.68 24.07
N ILE A 88 -0.91 -11.66 24.97
CA ILE A 88 0.20 -12.60 25.20
C ILE A 88 0.61 -13.29 23.88
N TRP A 89 -0.38 -13.65 23.05
CA TRP A 89 -0.12 -14.23 21.73
C TRP A 89 0.63 -13.26 20.80
N ASP A 90 0.31 -11.96 20.84
CA ASP A 90 1.04 -10.95 20.06
C ASP A 90 2.48 -10.83 20.54
N CYS A 91 2.71 -10.85 21.85
CA CYS A 91 4.05 -10.81 22.41
C CYS A 91 4.88 -12.02 21.98
N ILE A 92 4.28 -13.22 21.98
CA ILE A 92 4.95 -14.46 21.51
C ILE A 92 5.33 -14.30 20.03
N CYS A 93 4.41 -13.82 19.18
CA CYS A 93 4.67 -13.60 17.75
C CYS A 93 5.76 -12.54 17.52
N ILE A 94 5.77 -11.44 18.28
CA ILE A 94 6.80 -10.41 18.20
C ILE A 94 8.17 -10.96 18.61
N VAL A 95 8.25 -11.70 19.71
CA VAL A 95 9.49 -12.33 20.17
C VAL A 95 9.99 -13.34 19.14
N SER A 96 9.09 -14.15 18.57
CA SER A 96 9.44 -15.11 17.52
C SER A 96 9.97 -14.41 16.26
N ALA A 97 9.37 -13.28 15.86
CA ALA A 97 9.84 -12.47 14.75
C ALA A 97 11.23 -11.89 15.02
N LEU A 98 11.44 -11.33 16.21
CA LEU A 98 12.75 -10.79 16.62
C LEU A 98 13.84 -11.85 16.64
N ILE A 99 13.53 -13.05 17.14
CA ILE A 99 14.49 -14.15 17.21
C ILE A 99 14.82 -14.65 15.80
N SER A 100 13.83 -14.94 14.94
CA SER A 100 14.07 -15.48 13.60
C SER A 100 14.78 -14.50 12.69
N VAL A 101 14.34 -13.24 12.66
CA VAL A 101 14.98 -12.19 11.85
C VAL A 101 16.34 -11.80 12.43
N GLY A 102 16.45 -11.67 13.74
CA GLY A 102 17.71 -11.36 14.41
C GLY A 102 18.78 -12.43 14.16
N TYR A 103 18.40 -13.70 14.28
CA TYR A 103 19.28 -14.83 13.95
C TYR A 103 19.73 -14.76 12.48
N PHE A 104 18.80 -14.53 11.55
CA PHE A 104 19.12 -14.40 10.14
C PHE A 104 20.15 -13.29 9.89
N ILE A 105 19.92 -12.08 10.41
CA ILE A 105 20.79 -10.92 10.19
C ILE A 105 22.21 -11.17 10.76
N LEU A 106 22.31 -11.77 11.93
CA LEU A 106 23.59 -12.03 12.60
C LEU A 106 24.37 -13.18 11.95
N THR A 107 23.67 -14.17 11.40
CA THR A 107 24.29 -15.42 10.91
C THR A 107 24.50 -15.41 9.40
N TYR A 108 23.86 -14.50 8.65
CA TYR A 108 23.89 -14.51 7.19
C TYR A 108 25.31 -14.41 6.63
N ASP A 109 26.19 -13.55 7.17
CA ASP A 109 27.58 -13.44 6.74
C ASP A 109 28.36 -14.72 6.98
N ILE A 110 28.18 -15.32 8.16
CA ILE A 110 28.80 -16.60 8.53
C ILE A 110 28.31 -17.70 7.60
N TYR A 111 27.02 -17.72 7.28
CA TYR A 111 26.42 -18.68 6.37
C TYR A 111 27.02 -18.58 4.96
N VAL A 112 27.14 -17.37 4.42
CA VAL A 112 27.62 -17.14 3.05
C VAL A 112 29.17 -17.26 2.97
N LEU A 113 29.89 -16.55 3.86
CA LEU A 113 31.36 -16.39 3.75
C LEU A 113 32.12 -17.55 4.38
N ASP A 114 31.73 -17.98 5.57
CA ASP A 114 32.52 -18.98 6.33
C ASP A 114 32.05 -20.41 6.03
N ARG A 115 30.74 -20.60 5.80
CA ARG A 115 30.16 -21.92 5.58
C ARG A 115 29.89 -22.24 4.10
N GLY A 116 30.13 -21.29 3.19
CA GLY A 116 29.93 -21.49 1.74
C GLY A 116 28.49 -21.90 1.37
N GLY A 117 27.51 -21.43 2.12
CA GLY A 117 26.08 -21.75 1.92
C GLY A 117 25.62 -23.07 2.56
N MET A 118 26.43 -23.69 3.41
CA MET A 118 25.99 -24.89 4.14
C MET A 118 25.24 -24.53 5.41
N HIS A 119 24.05 -25.12 5.56
CA HIS A 119 23.21 -24.92 6.73
C HIS A 119 23.63 -25.84 7.88
N VAL A 120 23.46 -25.31 9.11
CA VAL A 120 23.50 -26.10 10.34
C VAL A 120 22.06 -26.33 10.83
N THR A 121 21.87 -27.29 11.72
CA THR A 121 20.54 -27.65 12.25
C THR A 121 19.77 -26.45 12.82
N LEU A 122 20.46 -25.49 13.42
CA LEU A 122 19.84 -24.28 13.96
C LEU A 122 19.26 -23.37 12.87
N ASP A 123 19.90 -23.30 11.70
CA ASP A 123 19.43 -22.49 10.57
C ASP A 123 18.05 -22.96 10.10
N TYR A 124 17.81 -24.26 10.08
CA TYR A 124 16.51 -24.85 9.74
C TYR A 124 15.42 -24.54 10.77
N TRP A 125 15.74 -24.59 12.08
CA TRP A 125 14.77 -24.28 13.12
C TRP A 125 14.35 -22.81 13.11
N PHE A 126 15.31 -21.88 13.00
CA PHE A 126 15.00 -20.46 12.93
C PHE A 126 14.37 -20.07 11.59
N GLY A 127 14.72 -20.72 10.48
CA GLY A 127 14.07 -20.55 9.20
C GLY A 127 12.60 -21.02 9.24
N ALA A 128 12.33 -22.20 9.79
CA ALA A 128 10.97 -22.69 9.99
C ALA A 128 10.14 -21.75 10.89
N LEU A 129 10.73 -21.24 11.98
CA LEU A 129 10.09 -20.26 12.85
C LEU A 129 9.75 -18.98 12.07
N GLY A 130 10.66 -18.48 11.23
CA GLY A 130 10.44 -17.30 10.40
C GLY A 130 9.32 -17.49 9.38
N ILE A 131 9.24 -18.66 8.73
CA ILE A 131 8.15 -19.02 7.83
C ILE A 131 6.80 -19.02 8.58
N LEU A 132 6.73 -19.60 9.78
CA LEU A 132 5.50 -19.59 10.59
C LEU A 132 5.10 -18.18 11.00
N VAL A 133 6.06 -17.33 11.35
CA VAL A 133 5.83 -15.89 11.64
C VAL A 133 5.26 -15.19 10.41
N ALA A 134 5.80 -15.46 9.21
CA ALA A 134 5.29 -14.90 7.96
C ALA A 134 3.84 -15.33 7.68
N PHE A 135 3.51 -16.62 7.89
CA PHE A 135 2.14 -17.12 7.73
C PHE A 135 1.17 -16.48 8.72
N GLU A 136 1.56 -16.32 9.99
CA GLU A 136 0.71 -15.66 10.98
C GLU A 136 0.52 -14.16 10.66
N ALA A 137 1.57 -13.48 10.21
CA ALA A 137 1.48 -12.09 9.75
C ALA A 137 0.55 -11.97 8.52
N ALA A 138 0.68 -12.85 7.54
CA ALA A 138 -0.17 -12.91 6.35
C ALA A 138 -1.64 -13.18 6.72
N ARG A 139 -1.89 -14.09 7.69
CA ARG A 139 -3.25 -14.39 8.18
C ARG A 139 -3.92 -13.17 8.78
N ARG A 140 -3.16 -12.34 9.50
CA ARG A 140 -3.71 -11.11 10.11
C ARG A 140 -3.92 -10.01 9.09
N ALA A 141 -3.00 -9.84 8.15
CA ALA A 141 -3.02 -8.74 7.17
C ALA A 141 -3.93 -9.04 5.97
N ALA A 142 -3.75 -10.18 5.31
CA ALA A 142 -4.47 -10.57 4.10
C ALA A 142 -5.70 -11.46 4.35
N GLY A 143 -5.82 -11.98 5.58
CA GLY A 143 -6.93 -12.85 5.99
C GLY A 143 -6.67 -14.33 5.75
N THR A 144 -7.56 -15.16 6.34
CA THR A 144 -7.39 -16.62 6.40
C THR A 144 -7.40 -17.27 5.03
N VAL A 145 -8.18 -16.76 4.07
CA VAL A 145 -8.32 -17.37 2.73
C VAL A 145 -6.98 -17.37 1.99
N MET A 146 -6.29 -16.22 1.96
CA MET A 146 -4.99 -16.09 1.28
C MET A 146 -3.91 -16.93 1.98
N THR A 147 -3.94 -16.99 3.30
CA THR A 147 -2.99 -17.80 4.07
C THR A 147 -3.19 -19.29 3.83
N VAL A 148 -4.44 -19.77 3.79
CA VAL A 148 -4.74 -21.18 3.46
C VAL A 148 -4.30 -21.51 2.04
N LEU A 149 -4.57 -20.62 1.08
CA LEU A 149 -4.11 -20.81 -0.30
C LEU A 149 -2.59 -20.93 -0.38
N SER A 150 -1.86 -20.04 0.29
CA SER A 150 -0.39 -20.09 0.37
C SER A 150 0.10 -21.37 1.05
N ALA A 151 -0.58 -21.84 2.11
CA ALA A 151 -0.25 -23.08 2.78
C ALA A 151 -0.48 -24.30 1.87
N ILE A 152 -1.54 -24.31 1.06
CA ILE A 152 -1.80 -25.37 0.06
C ILE A 152 -0.65 -25.42 -0.94
N PHE A 153 -0.19 -24.27 -1.49
CA PHE A 153 0.93 -24.24 -2.40
C PHE A 153 2.26 -24.65 -1.74
N LEU A 154 2.44 -24.33 -0.47
CA LEU A 154 3.61 -24.80 0.27
C LEU A 154 3.57 -26.33 0.45
N LEU A 155 2.41 -26.91 0.81
CA LEU A 155 2.22 -28.35 0.91
C LEU A 155 2.37 -29.07 -0.44
N TYR A 156 1.99 -28.41 -1.52
CA TYR A 156 2.18 -28.95 -2.87
C TYR A 156 3.64 -29.29 -3.18
N ASN A 157 4.62 -28.52 -2.67
CA ASN A 157 6.03 -28.83 -2.83
C ASN A 157 6.42 -30.20 -2.25
N PHE A 158 5.73 -30.69 -1.22
CA PHE A 158 5.99 -31.99 -0.61
C PHE A 158 5.21 -33.14 -1.26
N LEU A 159 4.14 -32.82 -1.98
CA LEU A 159 3.20 -33.81 -2.52
C LEU A 159 3.25 -33.94 -4.04
N GLY A 160 4.16 -33.21 -4.70
CA GLY A 160 4.20 -33.12 -6.16
C GLY A 160 4.37 -34.45 -6.90
N ALA A 161 5.11 -35.41 -6.31
CA ALA A 161 5.31 -36.74 -6.92
C ALA A 161 4.04 -37.61 -6.91
N TYR A 162 3.07 -37.29 -6.07
CA TYR A 162 1.79 -38.04 -6.00
C TYR A 162 0.73 -37.49 -6.96
N ILE A 163 1.00 -36.36 -7.62
CA ILE A 163 0.06 -35.68 -8.51
C ILE A 163 0.34 -36.13 -9.95
N PRO A 164 -0.64 -36.76 -10.63
CA PRO A 164 -0.45 -37.21 -12.01
C PRO A 164 -0.54 -36.04 -13.00
N GLY A 165 0.14 -36.19 -14.15
CA GLY A 165 0.05 -35.29 -15.29
C GLY A 165 0.98 -34.08 -15.22
N VAL A 166 0.61 -32.99 -15.86
CA VAL A 166 1.45 -31.79 -16.06
C VAL A 166 1.80 -31.07 -14.73
N PHE A 167 1.01 -31.28 -13.69
CA PHE A 167 1.25 -30.69 -12.37
C PHE A 167 2.13 -31.57 -11.46
N GLY A 168 2.54 -32.76 -11.90
CA GLY A 168 3.45 -33.62 -11.16
C GLY A 168 4.88 -33.08 -11.18
N HIS A 169 5.55 -33.09 -10.04
CA HIS A 169 6.98 -32.76 -9.91
C HIS A 169 7.62 -33.62 -8.81
N THR A 170 8.95 -33.64 -8.78
CA THR A 170 9.71 -34.32 -7.71
C THR A 170 9.43 -33.64 -6.35
N ASN A 171 9.25 -34.47 -5.30
CA ASN A 171 9.07 -33.94 -3.94
C ASN A 171 10.32 -33.20 -3.47
N PHE A 172 10.11 -32.06 -2.86
CA PHE A 172 11.18 -31.32 -2.19
C PHE A 172 11.30 -31.78 -0.73
N THR A 173 12.53 -31.82 -0.23
CA THR A 173 12.80 -32.05 1.19
C THR A 173 12.46 -30.81 2.02
N LEU A 174 12.19 -30.99 3.31
CA LEU A 174 11.90 -29.88 4.23
C LEU A 174 13.06 -28.86 4.24
N ASP A 175 14.29 -29.37 4.27
CA ASP A 175 15.50 -28.55 4.26
C ASP A 175 15.56 -27.63 3.03
N ARG A 176 15.25 -28.18 1.84
CA ARG A 176 15.22 -27.42 0.61
C ARG A 176 14.13 -26.36 0.58
N VAL A 177 12.97 -26.67 1.13
CA VAL A 177 11.86 -25.70 1.23
C VAL A 177 12.23 -24.56 2.19
N ILE A 178 12.85 -24.83 3.33
CA ILE A 178 13.29 -23.81 4.26
C ILE A 178 14.42 -22.97 3.65
N ASP A 179 15.35 -23.58 2.95
CA ASP A 179 16.45 -22.89 2.26
C ASP A 179 15.89 -21.87 1.26
N VAL A 180 15.04 -22.30 0.34
CA VAL A 180 14.46 -21.41 -0.70
C VAL A 180 13.56 -20.35 -0.09
N MET A 181 12.72 -20.72 0.92
CA MET A 181 11.72 -19.80 1.47
C MET A 181 12.31 -18.76 2.43
N TRP A 182 13.35 -19.11 3.18
CA TRP A 182 13.88 -18.23 4.24
C TRP A 182 15.29 -17.73 3.97
N TRP A 183 16.20 -18.55 3.46
CA TRP A 183 17.60 -18.17 3.26
C TRP A 183 17.88 -17.62 1.86
N GLY A 184 17.01 -17.92 0.89
CA GLY A 184 17.12 -17.48 -0.49
C GLY A 184 16.39 -16.19 -0.80
N THR A 185 16.65 -15.68 -2.01
CA THR A 185 15.97 -14.49 -2.59
C THR A 185 14.74 -14.84 -3.42
N GLU A 186 14.36 -16.12 -3.49
CA GLU A 186 13.19 -16.60 -4.23
C GLU A 186 11.93 -16.71 -3.34
N GLY A 187 12.12 -16.75 -2.02
CA GLY A 187 11.05 -16.92 -1.05
C GLY A 187 10.58 -15.60 -0.42
N ILE A 188 10.57 -15.56 0.92
CA ILE A 188 10.06 -14.43 1.69
C ILE A 188 10.85 -13.15 1.40
N PHE A 189 12.18 -13.25 1.32
CA PHE A 189 13.06 -12.10 0.99
C PHE A 189 13.24 -11.88 -0.51
N GLY A 190 12.28 -12.34 -1.32
CA GLY A 190 12.28 -12.19 -2.77
C GLY A 190 11.87 -10.81 -3.26
N THR A 191 11.63 -10.71 -4.57
CA THR A 191 11.31 -9.49 -5.31
C THR A 191 10.22 -8.64 -4.66
N VAL A 192 9.18 -9.25 -4.09
CA VAL A 192 8.06 -8.50 -3.51
C VAL A 192 8.47 -7.71 -2.28
N ILE A 193 9.27 -8.32 -1.38
CA ILE A 193 9.81 -7.63 -0.20
C ILE A 193 10.88 -6.62 -0.60
N ASP A 194 11.66 -6.90 -1.65
CA ASP A 194 12.62 -5.96 -2.20
C ASP A 194 11.95 -4.65 -2.63
N VAL A 195 11.01 -4.76 -3.53
CA VAL A 195 10.22 -3.62 -4.01
C VAL A 195 9.48 -2.91 -2.87
N ALA A 196 8.97 -3.67 -1.89
CA ALA A 196 8.29 -3.10 -0.74
C ALA A 196 9.24 -2.29 0.16
N SER A 197 10.47 -2.77 0.36
CA SER A 197 11.46 -2.11 1.19
C SER A 197 12.11 -0.90 0.50
N THR A 198 12.33 -0.95 -0.80
CA THR A 198 13.02 0.12 -1.56
C THR A 198 12.07 1.23 -1.99
N TYR A 199 10.97 0.88 -2.66
CA TYR A 199 10.10 1.88 -3.31
C TYR A 199 8.79 2.13 -2.61
N ILE A 200 8.00 1.05 -2.35
CA ILE A 200 6.62 1.19 -1.90
C ILE A 200 6.54 1.93 -0.57
N PHE A 201 7.42 1.59 0.37
CA PHE A 201 7.42 2.24 1.69
C PHE A 201 7.67 3.75 1.58
N LEU A 202 8.67 4.17 0.79
CA LEU A 202 9.00 5.59 0.61
C LEU A 202 7.87 6.36 -0.08
N PHE A 203 7.22 5.76 -1.08
CA PHE A 203 6.08 6.40 -1.73
C PHE A 203 4.85 6.51 -0.83
N ILE A 204 4.58 5.49 -0.01
CA ILE A 204 3.51 5.56 1.00
C ILE A 204 3.81 6.65 2.04
N LEU A 205 5.06 6.72 2.50
CA LEU A 205 5.51 7.75 3.44
C LEU A 205 5.37 9.15 2.84
N PHE A 206 5.85 9.35 1.62
CA PHE A 206 5.69 10.60 0.86
C PHE A 206 4.22 10.99 0.70
N GLY A 207 3.36 10.04 0.30
CA GLY A 207 1.93 10.26 0.18
C GLY A 207 1.26 10.61 1.51
N ALA A 208 1.75 10.06 2.62
CA ALA A 208 1.25 10.40 3.96
C ALA A 208 1.61 11.84 4.36
N PHE A 209 2.82 12.31 4.04
CA PHE A 209 3.23 13.70 4.24
C PHE A 209 2.39 14.65 3.38
N LEU A 210 2.22 14.37 2.09
CA LEU A 210 1.40 15.21 1.20
C LEU A 210 -0.04 15.31 1.68
N ARG A 211 -0.65 14.21 2.12
CA ARG A 211 -2.01 14.25 2.69
C ARG A 211 -2.10 15.18 3.91
N LYS A 212 -1.11 15.13 4.80
CA LYS A 212 -1.06 16.00 5.99
C LYS A 212 -0.77 17.47 5.66
N SER A 213 -0.09 17.73 4.55
CA SER A 213 0.20 19.09 4.07
C SER A 213 -1.02 19.79 3.42
N GLY A 214 -2.18 19.13 3.33
CA GLY A 214 -3.39 19.73 2.75
C GLY A 214 -3.55 19.51 1.24
N PHE A 215 -2.81 18.58 0.65
CA PHE A 215 -2.92 18.25 -0.79
C PHE A 215 -4.33 17.80 -1.18
N ILE A 216 -5.07 17.15 -0.28
CA ILE A 216 -6.45 16.71 -0.53
C ILE A 216 -7.35 17.90 -0.83
N ASP A 217 -7.29 18.94 0.01
CA ASP A 217 -8.09 20.15 -0.14
C ASP A 217 -7.68 20.90 -1.41
N PHE A 218 -6.38 20.97 -1.68
CA PHE A 218 -5.85 21.56 -2.93
C PHE A 218 -6.35 20.83 -4.16
N ALA A 219 -6.26 19.48 -4.21
CA ALA A 219 -6.71 18.67 -5.34
C ALA A 219 -8.22 18.81 -5.58
N ASN A 220 -9.02 18.80 -4.53
CA ASN A 220 -10.47 18.98 -4.61
C ASN A 220 -10.84 20.38 -5.10
N ASN A 221 -10.21 21.43 -4.57
CA ASN A 221 -10.43 22.80 -4.98
C ASN A 221 -10.00 23.05 -6.43
N LEU A 222 -8.89 22.45 -6.86
CA LEU A 222 -8.43 22.50 -8.24
C LEU A 222 -9.44 21.81 -9.17
N ALA A 223 -9.92 20.62 -8.82
CA ALA A 223 -10.94 19.91 -9.57
C ALA A 223 -12.25 20.69 -9.67
N LEU A 224 -12.68 21.33 -8.57
CA LEU A 224 -13.85 22.25 -8.55
C LEU A 224 -13.68 23.41 -9.51
N THR A 225 -12.50 24.02 -9.53
CA THR A 225 -12.22 25.16 -10.42
C THR A 225 -12.27 24.76 -11.90
N ILE A 226 -11.76 23.56 -12.24
CA ILE A 226 -11.68 23.08 -13.64
C ILE A 226 -13.05 22.62 -14.14
N ALA A 227 -13.77 21.82 -13.39
CA ALA A 227 -14.94 21.10 -13.88
C ALA A 227 -16.26 21.52 -13.21
N GLY A 228 -16.23 22.22 -12.09
CA GLY A 228 -17.43 22.50 -11.28
C GLY A 228 -18.57 23.19 -12.02
N ARG A 229 -18.29 24.07 -12.96
CA ARG A 229 -19.28 24.82 -13.76
C ARG A 229 -19.92 24.01 -14.89
N THR A 230 -19.29 22.95 -15.32
CA THR A 230 -19.76 22.18 -16.48
C THR A 230 -20.99 21.35 -16.11
N SER A 231 -21.80 20.97 -17.12
CA SER A 231 -22.89 20.03 -16.90
C SER A 231 -22.34 18.76 -16.21
N GLY A 232 -22.97 18.37 -15.10
CA GLY A 232 -22.49 17.26 -14.27
C GLY A 232 -21.21 17.57 -13.48
N GLY A 233 -20.91 18.85 -13.25
CA GLY A 233 -19.72 19.33 -12.54
C GLY A 233 -19.31 18.48 -11.32
N PRO A 234 -20.18 18.22 -10.36
CA PRO A 234 -19.86 17.42 -9.17
C PRO A 234 -19.28 16.05 -9.45
N ALA A 235 -19.80 15.32 -10.44
CA ALA A 235 -19.28 14.00 -10.80
C ALA A 235 -17.94 14.10 -11.55
N LYS A 236 -17.76 15.12 -12.37
CA LYS A 236 -16.47 15.39 -13.03
C LYS A 236 -15.38 15.81 -12.03
N VAL A 237 -15.76 16.58 -11.03
CA VAL A 237 -14.87 16.94 -9.91
C VAL A 237 -14.42 15.69 -9.16
N ALA A 238 -15.32 14.72 -8.93
CA ALA A 238 -14.96 13.44 -8.36
C ALA A 238 -13.93 12.70 -9.22
N VAL A 239 -14.13 12.61 -10.52
CA VAL A 239 -13.20 11.94 -11.44
C VAL A 239 -11.81 12.61 -11.45
N ILE A 240 -11.76 13.93 -11.54
CA ILE A 240 -10.48 14.68 -11.56
C ILE A 240 -9.81 14.62 -10.18
N GLY A 241 -10.57 14.84 -9.09
CA GLY A 241 -10.04 14.78 -7.73
C GLY A 241 -9.48 13.41 -7.38
N SER A 242 -10.21 12.34 -7.72
CA SER A 242 -9.74 10.97 -7.56
C SER A 242 -8.53 10.66 -8.43
N GLY A 243 -8.44 11.20 -9.64
CA GLY A 243 -7.26 11.09 -10.48
C GLY A 243 -6.03 11.70 -9.81
N LEU A 244 -6.12 12.97 -9.38
CA LEU A 244 -5.03 13.68 -8.72
C LEU A 244 -4.59 13.01 -7.40
N MET A 245 -5.55 12.54 -6.60
CA MET A 245 -5.24 11.83 -5.36
C MET A 245 -4.66 10.44 -5.61
N GLY A 246 -5.18 9.75 -6.63
CA GLY A 246 -4.72 8.42 -7.01
C GLY A 246 -3.27 8.40 -7.48
N MET A 247 -2.83 9.45 -8.17
CA MET A 247 -1.44 9.65 -8.58
C MET A 247 -0.44 9.64 -7.40
N ILE A 248 -0.91 9.86 -6.18
CA ILE A 248 -0.06 9.96 -4.98
C ILE A 248 -0.19 8.74 -4.09
N ASN A 249 -1.40 8.25 -3.86
CA ASN A 249 -1.62 7.18 -2.87
C ASN A 249 -1.57 5.77 -3.47
N GLY A 250 -1.67 5.61 -4.78
CA GLY A 250 -1.58 4.33 -5.48
C GLY A 250 -2.62 3.26 -5.07
N SER A 251 -3.59 3.62 -4.23
CA SER A 251 -4.61 2.70 -3.70
C SER A 251 -6.01 3.17 -4.05
N GLY A 252 -6.74 2.38 -4.86
CA GLY A 252 -8.10 2.71 -5.26
C GLY A 252 -9.07 2.80 -4.10
N VAL A 253 -8.95 1.91 -3.13
CA VAL A 253 -9.83 1.88 -1.94
C VAL A 253 -9.55 3.08 -1.02
N ALA A 254 -8.27 3.36 -0.74
CA ALA A 254 -7.90 4.53 0.07
C ALA A 254 -8.31 5.83 -0.62
N ASN A 255 -8.20 5.89 -1.95
CA ASN A 255 -8.60 7.03 -2.75
C ASN A 255 -10.13 7.24 -2.69
N ALA A 256 -10.92 6.23 -2.99
CA ALA A 256 -12.37 6.28 -2.92
C ALA A 256 -12.89 6.66 -1.51
N SER A 257 -12.27 6.15 -0.46
CA SER A 257 -12.65 6.48 0.92
C SER A 257 -12.28 7.91 1.30
N THR A 258 -11.21 8.48 0.78
CA THR A 258 -10.74 9.83 1.11
C THR A 258 -11.50 10.89 0.31
N VAL A 259 -11.50 10.79 -1.01
CA VAL A 259 -12.15 11.74 -1.92
C VAL A 259 -13.66 11.60 -1.85
N GLY A 260 -14.18 10.37 -1.76
CA GLY A 260 -15.61 10.07 -1.72
C GLY A 260 -16.36 10.67 -0.53
N THR A 261 -15.68 10.92 0.59
CA THR A 261 -16.31 11.61 1.75
C THR A 261 -16.78 13.02 1.39
N VAL A 262 -16.14 13.67 0.43
CA VAL A 262 -16.45 15.01 -0.04
C VAL A 262 -17.32 14.95 -1.30
N THR A 263 -16.93 14.14 -2.27
CA THR A 263 -17.53 14.12 -3.61
C THR A 263 -18.87 13.42 -3.68
N ILE A 264 -19.09 12.33 -2.92
CA ILE A 264 -20.38 11.62 -2.91
C ILE A 264 -21.52 12.51 -2.38
N PRO A 265 -21.39 13.21 -1.24
CA PRO A 265 -22.40 14.19 -0.81
C PRO A 265 -22.62 15.32 -1.82
N LEU A 266 -21.55 15.78 -2.48
CA LEU A 266 -21.63 16.82 -3.49
C LEU A 266 -22.43 16.37 -4.73
N MET A 267 -22.18 15.14 -5.21
CA MET A 267 -22.92 14.53 -6.31
C MET A 267 -24.41 14.33 -5.95
N LYS A 268 -24.69 13.88 -4.73
CA LYS A 268 -26.08 13.70 -4.24
C LYS A 268 -26.86 15.02 -4.20
N ARG A 269 -26.23 16.10 -3.72
CA ARG A 269 -26.83 17.45 -3.71
C ARG A 269 -27.15 17.96 -5.13
N ALA A 270 -26.33 17.59 -6.11
CA ALA A 270 -26.52 17.95 -7.50
C ALA A 270 -27.60 17.10 -8.22
N GLY A 271 -28.18 16.10 -7.56
CA GLY A 271 -29.28 15.29 -8.11
C GLY A 271 -28.87 13.90 -8.60
N TYR A 272 -27.63 13.48 -8.44
CA TYR A 272 -27.24 12.11 -8.75
C TYR A 272 -27.79 11.10 -7.72
N LYS A 273 -28.18 9.93 -8.20
CA LYS A 273 -28.56 8.82 -7.31
C LYS A 273 -27.35 8.32 -6.51
N GLY A 274 -27.57 7.94 -5.24
CA GLY A 274 -26.49 7.55 -4.34
C GLY A 274 -25.64 6.37 -4.83
N HIS A 275 -26.25 5.37 -5.47
CA HIS A 275 -25.52 4.23 -6.04
C HIS A 275 -24.65 4.63 -7.23
N PHE A 276 -25.12 5.58 -8.07
CA PHE A 276 -24.31 6.12 -9.17
C PHE A 276 -23.13 6.91 -8.65
N ALA A 277 -23.36 7.81 -7.66
CA ALA A 277 -22.28 8.59 -7.04
C ALA A 277 -21.20 7.69 -6.40
N ALA A 278 -21.61 6.61 -5.71
CA ALA A 278 -20.67 5.63 -5.15
C ALA A 278 -19.91 4.86 -6.25
N GLY A 279 -20.61 4.51 -7.35
CA GLY A 279 -19.99 3.85 -8.50
C GLY A 279 -18.95 4.72 -9.20
N VAL A 280 -19.25 6.01 -9.42
CA VAL A 280 -18.31 6.97 -9.99
C VAL A 280 -17.05 7.07 -9.14
N GLU A 281 -17.20 7.18 -7.82
CA GLU A 281 -16.06 7.29 -6.91
C GLU A 281 -15.23 6.02 -6.86
N ALA A 282 -15.88 4.85 -6.84
CA ALA A 282 -15.18 3.57 -6.85
C ALA A 282 -14.36 3.37 -8.14
N VAL A 283 -14.97 3.68 -9.30
CA VAL A 283 -14.29 3.57 -10.60
C VAL A 283 -13.18 4.60 -10.71
N ALA A 284 -13.45 5.88 -10.41
CA ALA A 284 -12.44 6.93 -10.48
C ALA A 284 -11.27 6.67 -9.50
N GLY A 285 -11.60 6.20 -8.29
CA GLY A 285 -10.60 5.79 -7.30
C GLY A 285 -9.69 4.67 -7.79
N THR A 286 -10.26 3.65 -8.43
CA THR A 286 -9.48 2.54 -9.01
C THR A 286 -8.54 3.01 -10.11
N GLY A 287 -8.93 4.00 -10.91
CA GLY A 287 -8.06 4.61 -11.92
C GLY A 287 -6.76 5.17 -11.36
N GLY A 288 -6.74 5.55 -10.08
CA GLY A 288 -5.53 5.99 -9.40
C GLY A 288 -4.41 4.94 -9.34
N VAL A 289 -4.76 3.65 -9.38
CA VAL A 289 -3.77 2.55 -9.36
C VAL A 289 -2.90 2.54 -10.62
N ILE A 290 -3.44 3.02 -11.75
CA ILE A 290 -2.71 3.09 -13.03
C ILE A 290 -2.22 4.51 -13.35
N ALA A 291 -2.54 5.49 -12.51
CA ALA A 291 -2.20 6.91 -12.77
C ALA A 291 -0.77 7.23 -12.32
N PRO A 292 0.14 7.61 -13.24
CA PRO A 292 1.47 8.10 -12.87
C PRO A 292 1.40 9.34 -11.96
N PRO A 293 2.41 9.64 -11.10
CA PRO A 293 3.72 8.98 -11.04
C PRO A 293 3.81 7.77 -10.08
N VAL A 294 2.98 7.68 -9.01
CA VAL A 294 3.19 6.63 -8.00
C VAL A 294 2.57 5.31 -8.42
N MET A 295 1.37 5.34 -9.00
CA MET A 295 0.63 4.13 -9.42
C MET A 295 0.41 3.13 -8.26
N GLY A 296 0.00 1.91 -8.54
CA GLY A 296 -0.14 0.84 -7.56
C GLY A 296 1.15 0.03 -7.40
N ALA A 297 1.24 -0.71 -6.30
CA ALA A 297 2.40 -1.56 -5.99
C ALA A 297 2.78 -2.54 -7.12
N ALA A 298 1.80 -3.00 -7.90
CA ALA A 298 2.03 -3.92 -9.01
C ALA A 298 2.95 -3.34 -10.10
N SER A 299 2.96 -2.02 -10.30
CA SER A 299 3.81 -1.37 -11.30
C SER A 299 5.30 -1.44 -10.94
N PHE A 300 5.64 -1.37 -9.67
CA PHE A 300 7.02 -1.54 -9.19
C PHE A 300 7.47 -2.99 -9.33
N VAL A 301 6.60 -3.93 -8.96
CA VAL A 301 6.88 -5.37 -9.14
C VAL A 301 7.05 -5.70 -10.62
N MET A 302 6.25 -5.08 -11.50
CA MET A 302 6.39 -5.24 -12.95
C MET A 302 7.74 -4.74 -13.46
N ALA A 303 8.20 -3.57 -13.00
CA ALA A 303 9.51 -3.02 -13.37
C ALA A 303 10.64 -3.97 -12.99
N GLU A 304 10.59 -4.53 -11.79
CA GLU A 304 11.58 -5.48 -11.28
C GLU A 304 11.59 -6.79 -12.06
N PHE A 305 10.42 -7.40 -12.30
CA PHE A 305 10.35 -8.64 -13.10
C PHE A 305 10.80 -8.47 -14.54
N LEU A 306 10.60 -7.30 -15.13
CA LEU A 306 11.04 -7.01 -16.49
C LEU A 306 12.50 -6.54 -16.55
N GLY A 307 13.13 -6.25 -15.42
CA GLY A 307 14.49 -5.70 -15.35
C GLY A 307 14.62 -4.34 -16.05
N ILE A 308 13.57 -3.50 -16.00
CA ILE A 308 13.54 -2.19 -16.64
C ILE A 308 13.27 -1.09 -15.62
N ASN A 309 13.73 0.12 -15.93
CA ASN A 309 13.50 1.26 -15.06
C ASN A 309 12.01 1.55 -14.88
N TYR A 310 11.60 1.88 -13.65
CA TYR A 310 10.23 2.25 -13.31
C TYR A 310 9.68 3.39 -14.18
N SER A 311 10.53 4.33 -14.60
CA SER A 311 10.15 5.43 -15.49
C SER A 311 9.58 4.96 -16.84
N VAL A 312 10.03 3.81 -17.35
CA VAL A 312 9.50 3.21 -18.59
C VAL A 312 8.07 2.72 -18.38
N ILE A 313 7.83 2.03 -17.26
CA ILE A 313 6.48 1.58 -16.88
C ILE A 313 5.55 2.78 -16.69
N MET A 314 6.04 3.82 -16.00
CA MET A 314 5.30 5.06 -15.76
C MET A 314 4.87 5.75 -17.06
N LEU A 315 5.78 5.87 -18.03
CA LEU A 315 5.48 6.45 -19.35
C LEU A 315 4.52 5.57 -20.16
N ALA A 316 4.69 4.25 -20.12
CA ALA A 316 3.79 3.31 -20.78
C ALA A 316 2.37 3.36 -20.19
N ALA A 317 2.25 3.54 -18.87
CA ALA A 317 0.96 3.64 -18.18
C ALA A 317 0.22 4.95 -18.45
N LEU A 318 0.89 5.99 -18.95
CA LEU A 318 0.29 7.32 -19.15
C LEU A 318 -0.88 7.27 -20.14
N ILE A 319 -0.72 6.57 -21.27
CA ILE A 319 -1.76 6.45 -22.29
C ILE A 319 -2.99 5.70 -21.77
N PRO A 320 -2.86 4.47 -21.19
CA PRO A 320 -3.97 3.79 -20.54
C PRO A 320 -4.67 4.62 -19.46
N ALA A 321 -3.91 5.34 -18.62
CA ALA A 321 -4.47 6.18 -17.58
C ALA A 321 -5.31 7.33 -18.15
N ILE A 322 -4.82 8.04 -19.16
CA ILE A 322 -5.55 9.12 -19.84
C ILE A 322 -6.85 8.58 -20.44
N LEU A 323 -6.79 7.45 -21.15
CA LEU A 323 -7.98 6.84 -21.76
C LEU A 323 -9.00 6.40 -20.70
N TYR A 324 -8.52 5.84 -19.59
CA TYR A 324 -9.37 5.44 -18.46
C TYR A 324 -10.13 6.64 -17.87
N PHE A 325 -9.43 7.70 -17.50
CA PHE A 325 -10.07 8.89 -16.94
C PHE A 325 -10.94 9.63 -17.95
N LEU A 326 -10.57 9.65 -19.22
CA LEU A 326 -11.40 10.21 -20.29
C LEU A 326 -12.73 9.45 -20.41
N THR A 327 -12.68 8.10 -20.37
CA THR A 327 -13.88 7.26 -20.41
C THR A 327 -14.78 7.52 -19.21
N CYS A 328 -14.21 7.58 -17.99
CA CYS A 328 -14.96 7.92 -16.77
C CYS A 328 -15.59 9.32 -16.89
N PHE A 329 -14.83 10.30 -17.37
CA PHE A 329 -15.29 11.68 -17.54
C PHE A 329 -16.44 11.78 -18.55
N MET A 330 -16.35 11.08 -19.68
CA MET A 330 -17.42 11.02 -20.68
C MET A 330 -18.66 10.31 -20.16
N SER A 331 -18.50 9.22 -19.44
CA SER A 331 -19.62 8.47 -18.83
C SER A 331 -20.44 9.37 -17.90
N VAL A 332 -19.76 10.09 -16.98
CA VAL A 332 -20.46 11.02 -16.07
C VAL A 332 -21.03 12.24 -16.80
N HIS A 333 -20.42 12.67 -17.91
CA HIS A 333 -20.94 13.77 -18.73
C HIS A 333 -22.26 13.40 -19.42
N PHE A 334 -22.32 12.22 -20.05
CA PHE A 334 -23.54 11.77 -20.74
C PHE A 334 -24.67 11.47 -19.75
N GLU A 335 -24.37 10.87 -18.59
CA GLU A 335 -25.38 10.66 -17.56
C GLU A 335 -25.91 11.99 -17.02
N ALA A 336 -25.05 12.99 -16.80
CA ALA A 336 -25.47 14.33 -16.41
C ALA A 336 -26.41 14.98 -17.44
N LYS A 337 -26.09 14.86 -18.74
CA LYS A 337 -26.96 15.36 -19.82
C LYS A 337 -28.29 14.66 -19.84
N LYS A 338 -28.31 13.34 -19.69
CA LYS A 338 -29.54 12.52 -19.64
C LYS A 338 -30.44 12.94 -18.48
N LEU A 339 -29.85 13.28 -17.33
CA LEU A 339 -30.60 13.71 -16.14
C LEU A 339 -30.88 15.23 -16.12
N GLY A 340 -30.41 15.99 -17.09
CA GLY A 340 -30.58 17.45 -17.16
C GLY A 340 -29.83 18.22 -16.06
N LEU A 341 -28.76 17.62 -15.48
CA LEU A 341 -28.04 18.22 -14.35
C LEU A 341 -27.17 19.38 -14.80
N LYS A 342 -27.26 20.47 -14.03
CA LYS A 342 -26.47 21.68 -14.22
C LYS A 342 -25.16 21.60 -13.43
N GLY A 343 -24.22 22.50 -13.75
CA GLY A 343 -23.02 22.70 -12.94
C GLY A 343 -23.30 23.44 -11.63
N LEU A 344 -22.27 23.55 -10.81
CA LEU A 344 -22.34 24.30 -9.54
C LEU A 344 -22.43 25.80 -9.78
N PRO A 345 -23.10 26.58 -8.88
CA PRO A 345 -23.14 28.04 -8.91
C PRO A 345 -21.73 28.62 -8.80
N LYS A 346 -21.55 29.85 -9.32
CA LYS A 346 -20.24 30.55 -9.29
C LYS A 346 -19.72 30.77 -7.88
N GLU A 347 -20.61 30.95 -6.92
CA GLU A 347 -20.33 31.26 -5.53
C GLU A 347 -19.67 30.08 -4.79
N GLU A 348 -19.94 28.85 -5.23
CA GLU A 348 -19.38 27.61 -4.65
C GLU A 348 -18.03 27.21 -5.26
N ILE A 349 -17.57 27.92 -6.28
CA ILE A 349 -16.33 27.58 -7.00
C ILE A 349 -15.21 28.52 -6.62
N PRO A 350 -14.11 28.01 -6.05
CA PRO A 350 -12.97 28.84 -5.69
C PRO A 350 -12.30 29.45 -6.93
N LYS A 351 -11.69 30.63 -6.78
CA LYS A 351 -10.91 31.25 -7.85
C LYS A 351 -9.59 30.52 -8.03
N ILE A 352 -9.22 30.23 -9.27
CA ILE A 352 -7.98 29.48 -9.58
C ILE A 352 -6.73 30.13 -8.99
N LYS A 353 -6.67 31.46 -8.95
CA LYS A 353 -5.55 32.22 -8.37
C LYS A 353 -5.38 31.95 -6.88
N ASP A 354 -6.49 31.84 -6.14
CA ASP A 354 -6.49 31.61 -4.70
C ASP A 354 -6.09 30.16 -4.41
N VAL A 355 -6.60 29.20 -5.20
CA VAL A 355 -6.24 27.78 -5.11
C VAL A 355 -4.74 27.58 -5.35
N LEU A 356 -4.21 28.15 -6.42
CA LEU A 356 -2.78 28.05 -6.75
C LEU A 356 -1.89 28.76 -5.72
N LYS A 357 -2.34 29.88 -5.17
CA LYS A 357 -1.59 30.61 -4.14
C LYS A 357 -1.53 29.82 -2.81
N GLN A 358 -2.61 29.15 -2.45
CA GLN A 358 -2.69 28.35 -1.22
C GLN A 358 -1.97 27.02 -1.31
N GLY A 359 -2.07 26.30 -2.43
CA GLY A 359 -1.62 24.92 -2.56
C GLY A 359 -0.66 24.63 -3.71
N GLY A 360 -0.33 25.62 -4.56
CA GLY A 360 0.52 25.40 -5.74
C GLY A 360 1.92 24.90 -5.40
N HIS A 361 2.47 25.27 -4.24
CA HIS A 361 3.75 24.77 -3.75
C HIS A 361 3.75 23.24 -3.50
N LEU A 362 2.58 22.63 -3.25
CA LEU A 362 2.43 21.20 -3.03
C LEU A 362 2.62 20.37 -4.32
N VAL A 363 2.57 21.02 -5.48
CA VAL A 363 2.83 20.37 -6.78
C VAL A 363 4.33 20.21 -7.02
N ILE A 364 5.16 21.08 -6.42
CA ILE A 364 6.62 21.07 -6.61
C ILE A 364 7.26 19.72 -6.23
N PRO A 365 6.98 19.12 -5.06
CA PRO A 365 7.52 17.81 -4.71
C PRO A 365 7.11 16.71 -5.69
N VAL A 366 5.88 16.76 -6.23
CA VAL A 366 5.38 15.79 -7.21
C VAL A 366 6.13 15.94 -8.55
N ILE A 367 6.40 17.18 -8.99
CA ILE A 367 7.18 17.44 -10.20
C ILE A 367 8.64 16.99 -10.03
N ILE A 368 9.26 17.29 -8.90
CA ILE A 368 10.65 16.89 -8.62
C ILE A 368 10.77 15.36 -8.62
N LEU A 369 9.83 14.68 -7.99
CA LEU A 369 9.77 13.22 -7.98
C LEU A 369 9.72 12.68 -9.41
N ASN A 370 8.83 13.22 -10.23
CA ASN A 370 8.66 12.82 -11.63
C ASN A 370 9.93 13.10 -12.47
N GLY A 371 10.54 14.27 -12.30
CA GLY A 371 11.76 14.67 -13.02
C GLY A 371 12.99 13.84 -12.62
N ARG A 372 13.10 13.41 -11.37
CA ARG A 372 14.16 12.51 -10.94
C ARG A 372 13.98 11.08 -11.43
N CYS A 373 12.74 10.58 -11.43
CA CYS A 373 12.45 9.26 -11.99
C CYS A 373 12.74 9.15 -13.49
N THR A 374 12.73 10.26 -14.24
CA THR A 374 13.01 10.25 -15.68
C THR A 374 14.48 10.51 -16.03
N ASN A 375 15.20 11.31 -15.24
CA ASN A 375 16.56 11.78 -15.58
C ASN A 375 17.70 11.04 -14.88
N ILE A 376 17.45 10.39 -13.78
CA ILE A 376 18.44 9.58 -13.08
C ILE A 376 17.83 8.19 -13.06
N GLY A 377 18.49 7.22 -13.67
CA GLY A 377 18.18 5.80 -13.47
C GLY A 377 18.30 5.48 -11.97
N CYS A 378 17.51 6.17 -11.16
CA CYS A 378 17.36 5.94 -9.75
C CYS A 378 16.34 4.85 -9.59
N CYS A 379 16.86 3.68 -9.63
CA CYS A 379 16.40 2.56 -8.86
C CYS A 379 17.54 1.55 -8.84
#